data_a72040cf84bc9d0eb2acd84c104bad3a
#
_entry.id   a72040cf84bc9d0eb2acd84c104bad3a
#
_cell.length_a   1.000
_cell.length_b   1.000
_cell.length_c   1.000
_cell.angle_alpha   90.00
_cell.angle_beta   90.00
_cell.angle_gamma   90.00
#
_symmetry.space_group_name_H-M   'P 1'
#
loop_
_entity.id
_entity.type
_entity.pdbx_description
1 polymer ?
#
loop_
_entity_poly.entity_id
_entity_poly.type
_entity_poly.pdbx_seq_one_letter_code
_entity_poly.pdbx_strand_id
1 'polypeptide(L)'
;MKKLVFVPVFLLALLVRQAHAQMYVKAIRANDTVPIKGAIPVKYEGKVEECYEYKDAAGLHLFLATSTSAGKYFLGTCYTLVNGNYVQDWQIKDYSSLEVAMADDYTKIVDIDGDGIYETIIIYEYPTEGNKYGGTTWKLLLHYKNQKYAIRAHQKDSDYDEEDLTMDKTFDTLPKSLKKYVMQYWNKLAKDQNAMEMFDLKK
;
A
#
# COMPACT_ATOMS: atom_id res chain seq x y z
N MET A 1 -33.91 -59.54 18.41
CA MET A 1 -32.67 -59.08 17.72
C MET A 1 -32.96 -57.78 17.02
N LYS A 2 -32.49 -56.63 17.58
CA LYS A 2 -32.66 -55.32 16.99
C LYS A 2 -31.44 -55.02 16.12
N LYS A 3 -31.63 -54.87 14.81
CA LYS A 3 -30.55 -54.47 13.88
C LYS A 3 -30.29 -53.00 14.06
N LEU A 4 -29.10 -52.63 14.55
CA LEU A 4 -28.60 -51.29 14.59
C LEU A 4 -28.23 -50.88 13.14
N VAL A 5 -28.92 -49.88 12.59
CA VAL A 5 -28.57 -49.30 11.31
C VAL A 5 -27.52 -48.23 11.60
N PHE A 6 -26.27 -48.51 11.26
CA PHE A 6 -25.20 -47.54 11.26
C PHE A 6 -25.38 -46.63 10.02
N VAL A 7 -25.84 -45.42 10.21
CA VAL A 7 -25.81 -44.40 9.19
C VAL A 7 -24.41 -43.76 9.24
N PRO A 8 -23.63 -43.76 8.16
CA PRO A 8 -22.30 -43.19 8.18
C PRO A 8 -22.39 -41.66 8.23
N VAL A 9 -21.93 -41.10 9.33
CA VAL A 9 -21.79 -39.63 9.58
C VAL A 9 -20.75 -38.98 8.65
N PHE A 10 -20.20 -39.74 7.70
CA PHE A 10 -19.13 -39.26 6.81
C PHE A 10 -19.58 -38.42 5.62
N LEU A 11 -20.88 -38.18 5.43
CA LEU A 11 -21.36 -37.44 4.23
C LEU A 11 -21.62 -35.95 4.46
N LEU A 12 -21.47 -35.43 5.68
CA LEU A 12 -21.72 -33.97 5.95
C LEU A 12 -20.47 -33.13 5.96
N ALA A 13 -19.27 -33.71 5.89
CA ALA A 13 -18.01 -32.97 5.92
C ALA A 13 -17.56 -32.50 4.53
N LEU A 14 -18.28 -32.78 3.46
CA LEU A 14 -17.86 -32.55 2.07
C LEU A 14 -18.59 -31.37 1.36
N LEU A 15 -19.48 -30.67 2.06
CA LEU A 15 -20.27 -29.59 1.45
C LEU A 15 -19.96 -28.18 1.98
N VAL A 16 -18.97 -28.03 2.85
CA VAL A 16 -18.43 -26.70 3.15
C VAL A 16 -17.12 -26.51 2.35
N ARG A 17 -17.18 -26.74 1.04
CA ARG A 17 -16.33 -25.93 0.17
C ARG A 17 -17.00 -24.55 0.15
N GLN A 18 -16.72 -23.75 1.18
CA GLN A 18 -16.83 -22.31 1.03
C GLN A 18 -16.10 -22.00 -0.29
N ALA A 19 -16.83 -21.46 -1.25
CA ALA A 19 -16.23 -20.78 -2.36
C ALA A 19 -15.38 -19.67 -1.73
N HIS A 20 -14.10 -19.96 -1.47
CA HIS A 20 -13.13 -18.91 -1.19
C HIS A 20 -13.17 -18.08 -2.45
N ALA A 21 -13.88 -16.97 -2.39
CA ALA A 21 -13.91 -16.02 -3.47
C ALA A 21 -12.45 -15.67 -3.73
N GLN A 22 -11.98 -16.01 -4.92
CA GLN A 22 -10.57 -15.90 -5.27
C GLN A 22 -10.08 -14.49 -4.93
N MET A 23 -9.15 -14.40 -3.97
CA MET A 23 -8.48 -13.15 -3.65
C MET A 23 -7.59 -12.76 -4.82
N TYR A 24 -7.58 -11.47 -5.19
CA TYR A 24 -6.78 -10.97 -6.30
C TYR A 24 -6.42 -9.51 -6.11
N VAL A 25 -5.36 -9.08 -6.77
CA VAL A 25 -4.98 -7.68 -6.93
C VAL A 25 -4.79 -7.41 -8.42
N LYS A 26 -5.46 -6.39 -8.93
CA LYS A 26 -5.40 -5.97 -10.32
C LYS A 26 -5.07 -4.49 -10.40
N ALA A 27 -3.93 -4.15 -11.01
CA ALA A 27 -3.64 -2.78 -11.37
C ALA A 27 -4.60 -2.34 -12.48
N ILE A 28 -5.30 -1.24 -12.27
CA ILE A 28 -6.06 -0.56 -13.31
C ILE A 28 -5.09 0.42 -13.96
N ARG A 29 -4.24 -0.10 -14.84
CA ARG A 29 -3.33 0.75 -15.61
C ARG A 29 -4.15 1.48 -16.65
N ALA A 30 -4.03 2.81 -16.68
CA ALA A 30 -4.34 3.55 -17.89
C ALA A 30 -3.35 3.09 -18.96
N ASN A 31 -3.75 2.16 -19.82
CA ASN A 31 -3.06 2.07 -21.09
C ASN A 31 -3.20 3.45 -21.76
N ASP A 32 -2.11 4.01 -22.19
CA ASP A 32 -1.80 5.38 -22.65
C ASP A 32 -2.87 6.15 -23.44
N THR A 33 -4.06 5.64 -23.62
CA THR A 33 -5.09 6.18 -24.50
C THR A 33 -6.50 6.31 -23.87
N VAL A 34 -6.76 5.77 -22.67
CA VAL A 34 -8.08 5.89 -22.04
C VAL A 34 -7.96 6.80 -20.83
N PRO A 35 -8.64 7.96 -20.82
CA PRO A 35 -8.70 8.77 -19.60
C PRO A 35 -9.34 7.93 -18.50
N ILE A 36 -8.60 7.62 -17.45
CA ILE A 36 -9.06 6.93 -16.24
C ILE A 36 -10.34 7.56 -15.67
N LYS A 37 -10.56 8.83 -15.97
CA LYS A 37 -11.69 9.65 -15.50
C LYS A 37 -13.09 9.04 -15.71
N GLY A 38 -13.28 8.15 -16.66
CA GLY A 38 -14.59 7.49 -16.89
C GLY A 38 -14.68 6.07 -16.32
N ALA A 39 -13.53 5.46 -15.94
CA ALA A 39 -13.46 4.08 -15.47
C ALA A 39 -13.42 3.95 -13.95
N ILE A 40 -13.13 5.04 -13.21
CA ILE A 40 -13.06 5.04 -11.75
C ILE A 40 -14.43 5.42 -11.19
N PRO A 41 -15.12 4.52 -10.48
CA PRO A 41 -16.50 4.71 -10.06
C PRO A 41 -16.66 5.56 -8.79
N VAL A 42 -15.62 6.33 -8.41
CA VAL A 42 -15.62 7.19 -7.22
C VAL A 42 -15.21 8.62 -7.57
N LYS A 43 -15.62 9.57 -6.74
CA LYS A 43 -15.10 10.94 -6.81
C LYS A 43 -13.75 11.00 -6.13
N TYR A 44 -12.78 11.64 -6.77
CA TYR A 44 -11.44 11.83 -6.25
C TYR A 44 -10.90 13.21 -6.59
N GLU A 45 -9.88 13.62 -5.88
CA GLU A 45 -9.18 14.90 -6.06
C GLU A 45 -7.79 14.66 -6.65
N GLY A 46 -7.37 15.54 -7.55
CA GLY A 46 -6.03 15.51 -8.11
C GLY A 46 -5.86 14.64 -9.36
N LYS A 47 -4.62 14.39 -9.72
CA LYS A 47 -4.18 13.49 -10.79
C LYS A 47 -4.07 12.08 -10.21
N VAL A 48 -4.60 11.08 -10.90
CA VAL A 48 -4.41 9.67 -10.52
C VAL A 48 -3.02 9.25 -10.94
N GLU A 49 -2.22 8.83 -9.99
CA GLU A 49 -0.90 8.25 -10.19
C GLU A 49 -1.00 6.73 -10.32
N GLU A 50 -1.73 6.09 -9.40
CA GLU A 50 -1.97 4.64 -9.41
C GLU A 50 -3.40 4.31 -9.01
N CYS A 51 -3.91 3.20 -9.55
CA CYS A 51 -5.22 2.66 -9.21
C CYS A 51 -5.18 1.14 -9.19
N TYR A 52 -5.70 0.54 -8.10
CA TYR A 52 -5.79 -0.90 -7.94
C TYR A 52 -7.18 -1.32 -7.51
N GLU A 53 -7.74 -2.31 -8.18
CA GLU A 53 -8.86 -3.08 -7.68
C GLU A 53 -8.33 -4.35 -7.04
N TYR A 54 -8.79 -4.66 -5.83
CA TYR A 54 -8.40 -5.90 -5.16
C TYR A 54 -9.54 -6.47 -4.34
N LYS A 55 -9.46 -7.77 -4.11
CA LYS A 55 -10.42 -8.50 -3.29
C LYS A 55 -9.68 -9.31 -2.23
N ASP A 56 -10.07 -9.09 -0.99
CA ASP A 56 -9.58 -9.79 0.20
C ASP A 56 -10.74 -10.39 1.01
N ALA A 57 -10.49 -10.82 2.24
CA ALA A 57 -11.53 -11.39 3.11
C ALA A 57 -12.58 -10.36 3.54
N ALA A 58 -12.26 -9.07 3.57
CA ALA A 58 -13.22 -8.01 3.91
C ALA A 58 -14.12 -7.60 2.73
N GLY A 59 -13.73 -7.89 1.47
CA GLY A 59 -14.56 -7.62 0.31
C GLY A 59 -13.81 -7.16 -0.93
N LEU A 60 -14.52 -6.39 -1.76
CA LEU A 60 -13.96 -5.76 -2.96
C LEU A 60 -13.59 -4.32 -2.65
N HIS A 61 -12.38 -3.97 -3.00
CA HIS A 61 -11.78 -2.67 -2.71
C HIS A 61 -11.26 -1.99 -3.97
N LEU A 62 -11.20 -0.65 -3.89
CA LEU A 62 -10.54 0.20 -4.87
C LEU A 62 -9.55 1.10 -4.15
N PHE A 63 -8.28 0.98 -4.45
CA PHE A 63 -7.23 1.86 -3.96
C PHE A 63 -6.84 2.87 -5.02
N LEU A 64 -6.76 4.14 -4.65
CA LEU A 64 -6.31 5.25 -5.47
C LEU A 64 -5.15 5.98 -4.81
N ALA A 65 -4.06 6.13 -5.54
CA ALA A 65 -3.02 7.09 -5.25
C ALA A 65 -3.20 8.31 -6.14
N THR A 66 -3.37 9.50 -5.55
CA THR A 66 -3.54 10.74 -6.29
C THR A 66 -2.62 11.82 -5.78
N SER A 67 -2.19 12.72 -6.67
CA SER A 67 -1.44 13.94 -6.34
C SER A 67 -2.23 15.18 -6.73
N THR A 68 -2.12 16.26 -5.97
CA THR A 68 -2.76 17.51 -6.35
C THR A 68 -1.85 18.35 -7.22
N SER A 69 -2.41 18.96 -8.27
CA SER A 69 -1.67 19.77 -9.25
C SER A 69 -0.99 21.01 -8.66
N ALA A 70 -1.36 21.40 -7.45
CA ALA A 70 -0.66 22.46 -6.71
C ALA A 70 0.51 21.90 -5.88
N GLY A 71 0.88 20.62 -6.06
CA GLY A 71 1.98 19.96 -5.37
C GLY A 71 1.84 19.89 -3.85
N LYS A 72 0.65 20.18 -3.31
CA LYS A 72 0.50 20.38 -1.87
C LYS A 72 0.29 19.11 -1.09
N TYR A 73 -0.20 18.04 -1.70
CA TYR A 73 -0.35 16.78 -1.00
C TYR A 73 -0.55 15.58 -1.92
N PHE A 74 -0.19 14.47 -1.39
CA PHE A 74 -0.44 13.12 -1.88
C PHE A 74 -1.62 12.52 -1.10
N LEU A 75 -2.50 11.82 -1.78
CA LEU A 75 -3.61 11.07 -1.19
C LEU A 75 -3.51 9.60 -1.59
N GLY A 76 -3.44 8.72 -0.60
CA GLY A 76 -3.72 7.30 -0.75
C GLY A 76 -5.09 7.01 -0.17
N THR A 77 -6.07 6.67 -1.00
CA THR A 77 -7.46 6.47 -0.55
C THR A 77 -7.93 5.07 -0.92
N CYS A 78 -8.46 4.34 0.05
CA CYS A 78 -9.12 3.06 -0.15
C CYS A 78 -10.64 3.22 -0.02
N TYR A 79 -11.34 2.56 -0.92
CA TYR A 79 -12.79 2.44 -0.91
C TYR A 79 -13.17 0.96 -0.86
N THR A 80 -14.23 0.65 -0.11
CA THR A 80 -14.81 -0.69 -0.04
C THR A 80 -16.17 -0.70 -0.72
N LEU A 81 -16.45 -1.73 -1.51
CA LEU A 81 -17.75 -1.89 -2.17
C LEU A 81 -18.78 -2.41 -1.16
N VAL A 82 -19.74 -1.57 -0.80
CA VAL A 82 -20.83 -1.88 0.14
C VAL A 82 -22.17 -1.66 -0.56
N ASN A 83 -22.99 -2.69 -0.66
CA ASN A 83 -24.32 -2.64 -1.30
C ASN A 83 -24.31 -1.99 -2.70
N GLY A 84 -23.28 -2.31 -3.51
CA GLY A 84 -23.16 -1.79 -4.88
C GLY A 84 -22.56 -0.38 -4.98
N ASN A 85 -22.17 0.24 -3.89
CA ASN A 85 -21.56 1.57 -3.87
C ASN A 85 -20.18 1.51 -3.21
N TYR A 86 -19.21 2.23 -3.75
CA TYR A 86 -17.92 2.39 -3.12
C TYR A 86 -18.01 3.45 -2.00
N VAL A 87 -17.67 3.02 -0.79
CA VAL A 87 -17.61 3.86 0.41
C VAL A 87 -16.15 4.01 0.82
N GLN A 88 -15.71 5.24 1.10
CA GLN A 88 -14.35 5.46 1.58
C GLN A 88 -14.15 4.74 2.92
N ASP A 89 -13.14 3.90 2.97
CA ASP A 89 -12.74 3.13 4.14
C ASP A 89 -11.68 3.88 4.93
N TRP A 90 -10.54 4.16 4.27
CA TRP A 90 -9.46 4.94 4.87
C TRP A 90 -8.81 5.88 3.86
N GLN A 91 -8.11 6.88 4.39
CA GLN A 91 -7.32 7.81 3.58
C GLN A 91 -6.03 8.18 4.31
N ILE A 92 -4.93 8.10 3.57
CA ILE A 92 -3.65 8.70 3.95
C ILE A 92 -3.53 10.02 3.20
N LYS A 93 -3.30 11.11 3.93
CA LYS A 93 -2.94 12.40 3.37
C LYS A 93 -1.55 12.77 3.82
N ASP A 94 -0.70 13.07 2.87
CA ASP A 94 0.65 13.52 3.14
C ASP A 94 0.95 14.81 2.40
N TYR A 95 1.61 15.74 3.06
CA TYR A 95 1.89 17.06 2.52
C TYR A 95 3.27 17.07 1.88
N SER A 96 3.33 17.67 0.68
CA SER A 96 4.56 18.10 0.04
C SER A 96 4.29 19.45 -0.58
N SER A 97 5.23 20.39 -0.50
CA SER A 97 5.12 21.67 -1.21
C SER A 97 5.45 21.52 -2.70
N LEU A 98 6.05 20.40 -3.07
CA LEU A 98 6.56 20.11 -4.41
C LEU A 98 5.90 18.87 -5.00
N GLU A 99 6.10 18.66 -6.29
CA GLU A 99 5.52 17.53 -6.99
C GLU A 99 5.99 16.19 -6.42
N VAL A 100 5.05 15.28 -6.19
CA VAL A 100 5.31 13.92 -5.72
C VAL A 100 5.45 13.02 -6.94
N ALA A 101 6.50 12.22 -6.99
CA ALA A 101 6.67 11.15 -7.96
C ALA A 101 6.48 9.79 -7.30
N MET A 102 5.60 8.95 -7.86
CA MET A 102 5.46 7.57 -7.41
C MET A 102 6.68 6.75 -7.79
N ALA A 103 7.11 5.88 -6.91
CA ALA A 103 8.11 4.87 -7.26
C ALA A 103 7.41 3.76 -8.06
N ASP A 104 7.60 3.75 -9.37
CA ASP A 104 6.98 2.81 -10.28
C ASP A 104 7.23 1.36 -9.84
N ASP A 105 6.17 0.54 -9.88
CA ASP A 105 6.18 -0.88 -9.50
C ASP A 105 6.45 -1.19 -8.01
N TYR A 106 6.54 -0.18 -7.14
CA TYR A 106 6.79 -0.38 -5.70
C TYR A 106 5.55 -0.27 -4.81
N THR A 107 4.39 0.08 -5.34
CA THR A 107 3.13 -0.08 -4.59
C THR A 107 2.79 -1.56 -4.45
N LYS A 108 2.49 -2.00 -3.23
CA LYS A 108 2.09 -3.37 -2.93
C LYS A 108 0.77 -3.39 -2.17
N ILE A 109 -0.10 -4.29 -2.59
CA ILE A 109 -1.32 -4.65 -1.88
C ILE A 109 -1.23 -6.16 -1.66
N VAL A 110 -1.02 -6.59 -0.43
CA VAL A 110 -0.65 -7.97 -0.11
C VAL A 110 -0.99 -8.32 1.33
N ASP A 111 -1.42 -9.55 1.57
CA ASP A 111 -1.62 -10.11 2.90
C ASP A 111 -0.26 -10.54 3.48
N ILE A 112 0.31 -9.70 4.35
CA ILE A 112 1.66 -9.92 4.91
C ILE A 112 1.60 -10.80 6.17
N ASP A 113 0.56 -10.65 6.99
CA ASP A 113 0.43 -11.38 8.25
C ASP A 113 -0.43 -12.66 8.14
N GLY A 114 -1.04 -12.90 6.99
CA GLY A 114 -1.80 -14.11 6.70
C GLY A 114 -3.22 -14.10 7.29
N ASP A 115 -3.76 -12.94 7.65
CA ASP A 115 -5.08 -12.82 8.24
C ASP A 115 -6.20 -12.71 7.18
N GLY A 116 -5.85 -12.64 5.91
CA GLY A 116 -6.76 -12.54 4.79
C GLY A 116 -7.17 -11.11 4.45
N ILE A 117 -6.71 -10.11 5.18
CA ILE A 117 -6.89 -8.68 4.90
C ILE A 117 -5.59 -8.14 4.31
N TYR A 118 -5.68 -7.37 3.23
CA TYR A 118 -4.49 -6.91 2.53
C TYR A 118 -3.96 -5.60 3.11
N GLU A 119 -2.66 -5.58 3.40
CA GLU A 119 -1.92 -4.35 3.68
C GLU A 119 -1.61 -3.62 2.39
N THR A 120 -1.52 -2.28 2.50
CA THR A 120 -1.11 -1.43 1.40
C THR A 120 0.22 -0.75 1.72
N ILE A 121 1.23 -0.99 0.88
CA ILE A 121 2.51 -0.27 0.90
C ILE A 121 2.55 0.67 -0.29
N ILE A 122 2.86 1.94 -0.04
CA ILE A 122 2.98 2.99 -1.04
C ILE A 122 4.38 3.58 -0.92
N ILE A 123 5.08 3.73 -2.03
CA ILE A 123 6.39 4.38 -2.07
C ILE A 123 6.36 5.53 -3.06
N TYR A 124 6.85 6.68 -2.63
CA TYR A 124 6.97 7.87 -3.44
C TYR A 124 8.16 8.71 -3.00
N GLU A 125 8.56 9.62 -3.87
CA GLU A 125 9.61 10.60 -3.62
C GLU A 125 9.13 12.01 -3.86
N TYR A 126 9.79 12.97 -3.24
CA TYR A 126 9.60 14.39 -3.46
C TYR A 126 10.89 15.16 -3.15
N PRO A 127 11.11 16.32 -3.79
CA PRO A 127 12.23 17.18 -3.46
C PRO A 127 12.15 17.65 -2.00
N THR A 128 13.28 17.69 -1.32
CA THR A 128 13.33 18.07 0.09
C THR A 128 13.10 19.56 0.27
N GLU A 129 12.08 19.92 1.05
CA GLU A 129 11.72 21.31 1.31
C GLU A 129 12.75 22.04 2.15
N GLY A 130 13.02 23.30 1.81
CA GLY A 130 13.89 24.17 2.61
C GLY A 130 15.37 23.86 2.49
N ASN A 131 15.73 22.82 1.76
CA ASN A 131 17.13 22.50 1.50
C ASN A 131 17.62 23.29 0.27
N LYS A 132 18.46 24.28 0.51
CA LYS A 132 19.06 25.12 -0.56
C LYS A 132 20.04 24.36 -1.46
N TYR A 133 20.45 23.18 -1.03
CA TYR A 133 21.42 22.35 -1.76
C TYR A 133 20.75 21.25 -2.60
N GLY A 134 19.42 21.17 -2.56
CA GLY A 134 18.66 20.11 -3.22
C GLY A 134 18.47 18.87 -2.34
N GLY A 135 18.26 17.76 -2.96
CA GLY A 135 18.03 16.47 -2.31
C GLY A 135 16.62 15.95 -2.52
N THR A 136 16.49 14.66 -2.39
CA THR A 136 15.23 13.93 -2.57
C THR A 136 14.88 13.19 -1.31
N THR A 137 13.63 13.32 -0.88
CA THR A 137 13.10 12.50 0.22
C THR A 137 12.28 11.35 -0.35
N TRP A 138 12.72 10.14 -0.05
CA TRP A 138 11.98 8.91 -0.28
C TRP A 138 11.10 8.59 0.91
N LYS A 139 9.88 8.14 0.63
CA LYS A 139 8.94 7.79 1.67
C LYS A 139 8.21 6.49 1.37
N LEU A 140 8.22 5.57 2.33
CA LEU A 140 7.35 4.41 2.36
C LEU A 140 6.24 4.65 3.36
N LEU A 141 5.01 4.46 2.94
CA LEU A 141 3.84 4.40 3.81
C LEU A 141 3.27 2.99 3.81
N LEU A 142 3.07 2.43 5.00
CA LEU A 142 2.29 1.22 5.21
C LEU A 142 0.96 1.58 5.87
N HIS A 143 -0.14 1.12 5.30
CA HIS A 143 -1.43 1.07 5.96
C HIS A 143 -1.68 -0.35 6.49
N TYR A 144 -1.90 -0.47 7.79
CA TYR A 144 -2.20 -1.70 8.50
C TYR A 144 -3.17 -1.44 9.65
N LYS A 145 -4.32 -2.14 9.65
CA LYS A 145 -5.36 -2.07 10.71
C LYS A 145 -5.71 -0.63 11.11
N ASN A 146 -6.06 0.19 10.12
CA ASN A 146 -6.43 1.61 10.26
C ASN A 146 -5.32 2.51 10.84
N GLN A 147 -4.08 2.09 10.77
CA GLN A 147 -2.93 2.89 11.16
C GLN A 147 -1.95 3.08 10.01
N LYS A 148 -1.33 4.26 9.99
CA LYS A 148 -0.26 4.61 9.07
C LYS A 148 1.09 4.48 9.77
N TYR A 149 2.03 3.86 9.07
CA TYR A 149 3.43 3.73 9.46
C TYR A 149 4.29 4.29 8.34
N ALA A 150 5.33 5.04 8.67
CA ALA A 150 6.18 5.64 7.65
C ALA A 150 7.67 5.43 7.92
N ILE A 151 8.40 5.17 6.82
CA ILE A 151 9.86 5.27 6.74
C ILE A 151 10.13 6.46 5.82
N ARG A 152 11.10 7.30 6.19
CA ARG A 152 11.58 8.43 5.37
C ARG A 152 13.09 8.36 5.28
N ALA A 153 13.61 8.57 4.10
CA ALA A 153 15.03 8.75 3.90
C ALA A 153 15.28 9.98 3.04
N HIS A 154 16.13 10.85 3.53
CA HIS A 154 16.60 12.00 2.78
C HIS A 154 17.91 11.65 2.08
N GLN A 155 17.89 11.75 0.76
CA GLN A 155 19.05 11.56 -0.09
C GLN A 155 19.69 12.92 -0.36
N LYS A 156 20.96 13.09 0.00
CA LYS A 156 21.69 14.33 -0.28
C LYS A 156 22.01 14.46 -1.77
N ASP A 157 22.07 15.71 -2.22
CA ASP A 157 22.51 16.07 -3.56
C ASP A 157 23.94 16.65 -3.58
N SER A 158 24.49 16.97 -2.43
CA SER A 158 25.80 17.57 -2.32
C SER A 158 26.51 17.19 -1.02
N ASP A 159 27.81 17.43 -0.94
CA ASP A 159 28.60 17.19 0.29
C ASP A 159 28.21 18.10 1.46
N TYR A 160 27.41 19.11 1.23
CA TYR A 160 26.91 20.04 2.26
C TYR A 160 25.51 19.69 2.79
N ASP A 161 24.90 18.66 2.23
CA ASP A 161 23.60 18.14 2.66
C ASP A 161 23.78 16.96 3.60
N GLU A 162 22.86 16.74 4.50
CA GLU A 162 22.89 15.63 5.47
C GLU A 162 21.93 14.54 5.02
N GLU A 163 22.40 13.30 5.07
CA GLU A 163 21.56 12.12 4.86
C GLU A 163 20.91 11.73 6.16
N ASP A 164 19.63 11.41 6.12
CA ASP A 164 18.96 10.83 7.26
C ASP A 164 18.02 9.68 6.88
N LEU A 165 17.77 8.80 7.84
CA LEU A 165 16.81 7.73 7.75
C LEU A 165 16.01 7.68 9.03
N THR A 166 14.71 7.94 8.92
CA THR A 166 13.80 7.98 10.06
C THR A 166 12.62 7.02 9.89
N MET A 167 12.21 6.42 11.00
CA MET A 167 10.98 5.65 11.09
C MET A 167 10.04 6.28 12.11
N ASP A 168 8.74 6.28 11.83
CA ASP A 168 7.75 6.71 12.80
C ASP A 168 7.84 5.84 14.07
N LYS A 169 7.67 6.44 15.25
CA LYS A 169 7.67 5.72 16.54
C LYS A 169 6.63 4.61 16.59
N THR A 170 5.55 4.74 15.80
CA THR A 170 4.53 3.72 15.66
C THR A 170 5.06 2.40 15.11
N PHE A 171 6.20 2.40 14.39
CA PHE A 171 6.82 1.17 13.88
C PHE A 171 7.13 0.14 14.97
N ASP A 172 7.33 0.59 16.22
CA ASP A 172 7.59 -0.31 17.34
C ASP A 172 6.35 -1.11 17.76
N THR A 173 5.17 -0.66 17.34
CA THR A 173 3.90 -1.36 17.60
C THR A 173 3.55 -2.40 16.55
N LEU A 174 4.27 -2.44 15.42
CA LEU A 174 4.03 -3.42 14.35
C LEU A 174 4.35 -4.85 14.83
N PRO A 175 3.56 -5.86 14.41
CA PRO A 175 3.95 -7.25 14.53
C PRO A 175 5.33 -7.49 13.91
N LYS A 176 6.13 -8.35 14.54
CA LYS A 176 7.51 -8.62 14.10
C LYS A 176 7.60 -9.08 12.63
N SER A 177 6.62 -9.88 12.17
CA SER A 177 6.54 -10.34 10.78
C SER A 177 6.36 -9.18 9.80
N LEU A 178 5.42 -8.27 10.09
CA LEU A 178 5.20 -7.07 9.29
C LEU A 178 6.41 -6.16 9.29
N LYS A 179 6.96 -5.85 10.48
CA LYS A 179 8.15 -5.01 10.59
C LYS A 179 9.29 -5.57 9.73
N LYS A 180 9.56 -6.88 9.85
CA LYS A 180 10.59 -7.56 9.05
C LYS A 180 10.32 -7.44 7.55
N TYR A 181 9.08 -7.70 7.12
CA TYR A 181 8.71 -7.63 5.69
C TYR A 181 8.93 -6.22 5.14
N VAL A 182 8.42 -5.19 5.84
CA VAL A 182 8.52 -3.80 5.39
C VAL A 182 9.98 -3.33 5.32
N MET A 183 10.81 -3.70 6.31
CA MET A 183 12.24 -3.38 6.29
C MET A 183 12.97 -4.05 5.13
N GLN A 184 12.67 -5.33 4.85
CA GLN A 184 13.24 -6.03 3.70
C GLN A 184 12.79 -5.41 2.38
N TYR A 185 11.53 -4.97 2.30
CA TYR A 185 10.98 -4.32 1.12
C TYR A 185 11.63 -2.95 0.89
N TRP A 186 11.84 -2.17 1.97
CA TRP A 186 12.59 -0.93 1.91
C TRP A 186 14.03 -1.14 1.43
N ASN A 187 14.75 -2.10 1.99
CA ASN A 187 16.12 -2.40 1.60
C ASN A 187 16.23 -2.88 0.13
N LYS A 188 15.17 -3.55 -0.37
CA LYS A 188 15.08 -3.88 -1.80
C LYS A 188 14.98 -2.62 -2.65
N LEU A 189 14.12 -1.67 -2.30
CA LEU A 189 14.02 -0.38 -2.98
C LEU A 189 15.38 0.34 -3.00
N ALA A 190 16.02 0.45 -1.84
CA ALA A 190 17.32 1.09 -1.70
C ALA A 190 18.38 0.49 -2.64
N LYS A 191 18.40 -0.84 -2.73
CA LYS A 191 19.30 -1.56 -3.64
C LYS A 191 18.97 -1.29 -5.11
N ASP A 192 17.71 -1.36 -5.49
CA ASP A 192 17.25 -1.19 -6.88
C ASP A 192 17.51 0.24 -7.38
N GLN A 193 17.49 1.22 -6.48
CA GLN A 193 17.77 2.63 -6.78
C GLN A 193 19.24 3.03 -6.59
N ASN A 194 20.14 2.07 -6.36
CA ASN A 194 21.57 2.32 -6.05
C ASN A 194 21.81 3.24 -4.84
N ALA A 195 20.90 3.26 -3.91
CA ALA A 195 20.89 4.11 -2.72
C ALA A 195 21.25 3.32 -1.44
N MET A 196 22.03 2.26 -1.56
CA MET A 196 22.25 1.25 -0.50
C MET A 196 22.85 1.80 0.80
N GLU A 197 23.74 2.78 0.71
CA GLU A 197 24.41 3.32 1.89
C GLU A 197 23.47 4.11 2.78
N MET A 198 22.48 4.77 2.18
CA MET A 198 21.58 5.69 2.85
C MET A 198 20.34 5.02 3.44
N PHE A 199 19.91 3.93 2.83
CA PHE A 199 18.60 3.35 3.15
C PHE A 199 18.69 2.03 3.90
N ASP A 200 19.89 1.52 4.19
CA ASP A 200 20.04 0.22 4.87
C ASP A 200 19.56 0.31 6.33
N LEU A 201 18.36 -0.16 6.57
CA LEU A 201 17.86 -0.40 7.91
C LEU A 201 18.63 -1.56 8.51
N LYS A 202 19.65 -1.25 9.30
CA LYS A 202 20.41 -2.26 10.06
C LYS A 202 19.45 -3.10 10.90
N LYS A 203 19.63 -4.40 10.80
CA LYS A 203 18.85 -5.42 11.51
C LYS A 203 18.95 -5.30 13.01
#